data_30f2567d41782c11a7d4b7d227cfe04f
#
_entry.id   30f2567d41782c11a7d4b7d227cfe04f
#
_cell.length_a   1.000
_cell.length_b   1.000
_cell.length_c   1.000
_cell.angle_alpha   90.00
_cell.angle_beta   90.00
_cell.angle_gamma   90.00
#
_symmetry.space_group_name_H-M   'P 1'
#
loop_
_entity.id
_entity.type
_entity.pdbx_description
1 polymer ?
#
loop_
_entity_poly.entity_id
_entity_poly.type
_entity_poly.pdbx_seq_one_letter_code
_entity_poly.pdbx_strand_id
1 'polypeptide(L)'
;MEWNPTWEDPLTSYVKQFDRLIGDQRTRKTFAEVVKGIIAAGSLICQQIAARSAELSKGKKGSQRVIRLATGESTQRSELDAEQLTQRLREVAVEQLAQTPDEELWLIADSSDLRKPYAEVMPYLMEVRDLDEQLVPGYRTLNVLGLTPGRRGLLYHRLISSQAPDFVSEPKEVRASAHHGEPGAGAAEGSQDGDLAAG
;
A
#
# COMPACT_ATOMS: atom_id res chain seq x y z
N MET A 1 10.72 -0.48 -19.18
CA MET A 1 10.20 0.90 -19.25
C MET A 1 11.38 1.82 -18.98
N GLU A 2 11.65 2.80 -19.86
CA GLU A 2 12.70 3.77 -19.61
C GLU A 2 12.20 4.89 -18.71
N TRP A 3 13.05 5.36 -17.81
CA TRP A 3 12.73 6.47 -16.94
C TRP A 3 12.55 7.76 -17.76
N ASN A 4 11.39 8.39 -17.66
CA ASN A 4 11.13 9.67 -18.30
C ASN A 4 11.42 10.82 -17.32
N PRO A 5 12.39 11.70 -17.60
CA PRO A 5 12.73 12.82 -16.72
C PRO A 5 11.56 13.76 -16.40
N THR A 6 10.56 13.84 -17.27
CA THR A 6 9.38 14.68 -17.04
C THR A 6 8.51 14.21 -15.87
N TRP A 7 8.72 12.98 -15.38
CA TRP A 7 7.99 12.45 -14.21
C TRP A 7 8.68 12.78 -12.88
N GLU A 8 9.89 13.34 -12.91
CA GLU A 8 10.67 13.54 -11.68
C GLU A 8 10.03 14.56 -10.74
N ASP A 9 9.54 15.68 -11.26
CA ASP A 9 8.91 16.71 -10.46
C ASP A 9 7.54 16.30 -9.88
N PRO A 10 6.60 15.73 -10.68
CA PRO A 10 5.33 15.24 -10.16
C PRO A 10 5.52 14.12 -9.14
N LEU A 11 6.42 13.16 -9.40
CA LEU A 11 6.68 12.06 -8.49
C LEU A 11 7.35 12.53 -7.21
N THR A 12 8.29 13.46 -7.30
CA THR A 12 8.94 14.05 -6.14
C THR A 12 7.92 14.81 -5.27
N SER A 13 7.02 15.56 -5.88
CA SER A 13 5.94 16.27 -5.19
C SER A 13 4.96 15.29 -4.53
N TYR A 14 4.64 14.19 -5.22
CA TYR A 14 3.80 13.14 -4.67
C TYR A 14 4.44 12.47 -3.44
N VAL A 15 5.70 12.05 -3.56
CA VAL A 15 6.42 11.36 -2.47
C VAL A 15 6.60 12.27 -1.24
N LYS A 16 6.80 13.57 -1.42
CA LYS A 16 6.90 14.55 -0.32
C LYS A 16 5.66 14.60 0.59
N GLN A 17 4.51 14.21 0.12
CA GLN A 17 3.28 14.17 0.93
C GLN A 17 3.37 13.15 2.08
N PHE A 18 4.31 12.21 2.01
CA PHE A 18 4.57 11.21 3.03
C PHE A 18 5.70 11.59 4.00
N ASP A 19 6.41 12.70 3.76
CA ASP A 19 7.57 13.10 4.56
C ASP A 19 7.26 13.28 6.05
N ARG A 20 6.02 13.68 6.38
CA ARG A 20 5.58 13.87 7.77
C ARG A 20 5.44 12.57 8.55
N LEU A 21 5.24 11.46 7.85
CA LEU A 21 5.10 10.12 8.42
C LEU A 21 6.46 9.45 8.65
N ILE A 22 7.53 10.01 8.10
CA ILE A 22 8.87 9.44 8.14
C ILE A 22 9.77 10.33 8.98
N GLY A 23 10.19 9.84 10.14
CA GLY A 23 10.87 10.64 11.16
C GLY A 23 12.23 11.20 10.75
N ASP A 24 13.04 10.43 10.01
CA ASP A 24 14.39 10.83 9.65
C ASP A 24 14.62 11.05 8.15
N GLN A 25 15.54 11.97 7.83
CA GLN A 25 15.83 12.37 6.44
C GLN A 25 16.44 11.22 5.60
N ARG A 26 17.17 10.29 6.23
CA ARG A 26 17.79 9.18 5.48
C ARG A 26 16.73 8.17 5.05
N THR A 27 15.76 7.90 5.90
CA THR A 27 14.61 7.03 5.58
C THR A 27 13.75 7.68 4.51
N ARG A 28 13.44 9.00 4.61
CA ARG A 28 12.72 9.75 3.55
C ARG A 28 13.40 9.62 2.19
N LYS A 29 14.71 9.87 2.14
CA LYS A 29 15.48 9.73 0.90
C LYS A 29 15.44 8.30 0.37
N THR A 30 15.57 7.29 1.25
CA THR A 30 15.52 5.88 0.84
C THR A 30 14.12 5.51 0.34
N PHE A 31 13.07 5.97 1.00
CA PHE A 31 11.68 5.77 0.58
C PHE A 31 11.43 6.34 -0.83
N ALA A 32 11.81 7.58 -1.06
CA ALA A 32 11.69 8.21 -2.37
C ALA A 32 12.42 7.42 -3.47
N GLU A 33 13.65 6.98 -3.20
CA GLU A 33 14.43 6.19 -4.14
C GLU A 33 13.84 4.79 -4.38
N VAL A 34 13.24 4.17 -3.37
CA VAL A 34 12.54 2.89 -3.53
C VAL A 34 11.30 3.05 -4.39
N VAL A 35 10.48 4.08 -4.17
CA VAL A 35 9.29 4.35 -5.00
C VAL A 35 9.68 4.60 -6.46
N LYS A 36 10.71 5.43 -6.71
CA LYS A 36 11.27 5.64 -8.05
C LYS A 36 11.76 4.32 -8.67
N GLY A 37 12.46 3.52 -7.89
CA GLY A 37 12.99 2.23 -8.32
C GLY A 37 11.90 1.22 -8.67
N ILE A 38 10.79 1.17 -7.92
CA ILE A 38 9.62 0.33 -8.20
C ILE A 38 9.01 0.71 -9.56
N ILE A 39 8.77 2.00 -9.78
CA ILE A 39 8.19 2.51 -11.03
C ILE A 39 9.12 2.21 -12.21
N ALA A 40 10.41 2.50 -12.08
CA ALA A 40 11.38 2.27 -13.15
C ALA A 40 11.64 0.79 -13.44
N ALA A 41 11.54 -0.09 -12.44
CA ALA A 41 11.70 -1.53 -12.59
C ALA A 41 10.41 -2.21 -13.08
N GLY A 42 9.24 -1.65 -12.81
CA GLY A 42 7.95 -2.33 -12.97
C GLY A 42 7.88 -3.61 -12.12
N SER A 43 8.55 -3.63 -10.96
CA SER A 43 8.76 -4.85 -10.17
C SER A 43 8.89 -4.52 -8.69
N LEU A 44 8.45 -5.45 -7.82
CA LEU A 44 8.63 -5.40 -6.37
C LEU A 44 9.84 -6.23 -5.88
N ILE A 45 10.65 -6.76 -6.79
CA ILE A 45 11.86 -7.51 -6.43
C ILE A 45 12.95 -6.53 -5.99
N CYS A 46 13.40 -6.62 -4.73
CA CYS A 46 14.34 -5.68 -4.11
C CYS A 46 15.63 -5.45 -4.93
N GLN A 47 16.14 -6.49 -5.58
CA GLN A 47 17.32 -6.40 -6.46
C GLN A 47 17.03 -5.55 -7.69
N GLN A 48 15.86 -5.73 -8.33
CA GLN A 48 15.46 -4.98 -9.52
C GLN A 48 15.17 -3.51 -9.18
N ILE A 49 14.52 -3.26 -8.05
CA ILE A 49 14.29 -1.91 -7.51
C ILE A 49 15.62 -1.19 -7.32
N ALA A 50 16.55 -1.83 -6.60
CA ALA A 50 17.86 -1.25 -6.32
C ALA A 50 18.68 -0.99 -7.58
N ALA A 51 18.63 -1.87 -8.58
CA ALA A 51 19.35 -1.72 -9.84
C ALA A 51 18.85 -0.54 -10.69
N ARG A 52 17.59 -0.13 -10.52
CA ARG A 52 16.96 0.98 -11.26
C ARG A 52 17.01 2.32 -10.53
N SER A 53 17.39 2.35 -9.26
CA SER A 53 17.59 3.60 -8.52
C SER A 53 19.05 4.04 -8.60
N ALA A 54 19.29 5.26 -9.07
CA ALA A 54 20.63 5.83 -9.20
C ALA A 54 21.39 5.90 -7.87
N GLU A 55 20.69 6.11 -6.76
CA GLU A 55 21.28 6.21 -5.43
C GLU A 55 21.46 4.85 -4.74
N LEU A 56 20.55 3.88 -5.01
CA LEU A 56 20.64 2.54 -4.43
C LEU A 56 21.66 1.67 -5.17
N SER A 57 21.79 1.85 -6.50
CA SER A 57 22.72 1.06 -7.33
C SER A 57 24.19 1.37 -7.06
N LYS A 58 24.51 2.55 -6.51
CA LYS A 58 25.88 2.98 -6.19
C LYS A 58 26.60 2.15 -5.13
N GLY A 59 25.93 1.20 -4.50
CA GLY A 59 26.51 0.38 -3.42
C GLY A 59 26.14 -1.08 -3.46
N LYS A 60 27.08 -1.95 -3.04
CA LYS A 60 26.87 -3.41 -2.88
C LYS A 60 25.68 -3.78 -1.96
N LYS A 61 25.12 -2.82 -1.23
CA LYS A 61 24.04 -3.00 -0.25
C LYS A 61 22.71 -2.38 -0.67
N GLY A 62 22.51 -2.07 -1.95
CA GLY A 62 21.29 -1.42 -2.43
C GLY A 62 20.02 -2.21 -2.13
N SER A 63 19.98 -3.51 -2.47
CA SER A 63 18.85 -4.38 -2.16
C SER A 63 18.62 -4.54 -0.67
N GLN A 64 19.67 -4.57 0.16
CA GLN A 64 19.54 -4.60 1.62
C GLN A 64 18.91 -3.31 2.18
N ARG A 65 19.13 -2.16 1.53
CA ARG A 65 18.47 -0.91 1.92
C ARG A 65 16.97 -0.96 1.65
N VAL A 66 16.57 -1.56 0.53
CA VAL A 66 15.16 -1.78 0.19
C VAL A 66 14.52 -2.72 1.21
N ILE A 67 15.16 -3.85 1.51
CA ILE A 67 14.67 -4.82 2.51
C ILE A 67 14.51 -4.17 3.87
N ARG A 68 15.52 -3.48 4.37
CA ARG A 68 15.46 -2.81 5.69
C ARG A 68 14.39 -1.73 5.78
N LEU A 69 14.10 -1.03 4.67
CA LEU A 69 13.01 -0.08 4.62
C LEU A 69 11.65 -0.78 4.79
N ALA A 70 11.49 -1.96 4.19
CA ALA A 70 10.25 -2.71 4.24
C ALA A 70 10.05 -3.49 5.55
N THR A 71 11.14 -3.95 6.20
CA THR A 71 11.07 -4.79 7.40
C THR A 71 11.21 -4.01 8.71
N GLY A 72 11.56 -2.72 8.65
CA GLY A 72 11.81 -1.92 9.85
C GLY A 72 13.06 -2.32 10.65
N GLU A 73 13.86 -3.27 10.17
CA GLU A 73 15.03 -3.84 10.87
C GLU A 73 16.21 -2.85 10.98
N SER A 74 15.99 -1.71 11.60
CA SER A 74 17.07 -0.75 11.82
C SER A 74 16.87 0.02 13.12
N THR A 75 17.74 -0.18 14.08
CA THR A 75 17.77 0.58 15.34
C THR A 75 18.16 2.06 15.19
N GLN A 76 18.63 2.47 14.00
CA GLN A 76 19.14 3.82 13.74
C GLN A 76 18.26 4.61 12.73
N ARG A 77 17.11 4.06 12.34
CA ARG A 77 16.23 4.67 11.35
C ARG A 77 14.79 4.61 11.80
N SER A 78 13.98 5.55 11.33
CA SER A 78 12.54 5.50 11.53
C SER A 78 11.97 4.28 10.81
N GLU A 79 11.13 3.56 11.51
CA GLU A 79 10.28 2.53 10.92
C GLU A 79 9.18 3.17 10.09
N LEU A 80 8.80 2.52 8.99
CA LEU A 80 7.63 2.91 8.22
C LEU A 80 6.39 2.26 8.81
N ASP A 81 5.48 3.07 9.28
CA ASP A 81 4.17 2.61 9.70
C ASP A 81 3.29 2.39 8.46
N ALA A 82 3.02 1.12 8.15
CA ALA A 82 2.25 0.73 6.98
C ALA A 82 0.79 1.22 7.06
N GLU A 83 0.22 1.28 8.26
CA GLU A 83 -1.15 1.75 8.48
C GLU A 83 -1.27 3.25 8.24
N GLN A 84 -0.36 4.05 8.80
CA GLN A 84 -0.30 5.48 8.55
C GLN A 84 -0.03 5.80 7.07
N LEU A 85 0.84 5.04 6.40
CA LEU A 85 1.09 5.20 4.97
C LEU A 85 -0.17 4.91 4.14
N THR A 86 -0.89 3.84 4.48
CA THR A 86 -2.14 3.46 3.80
C THR A 86 -3.22 4.52 4.03
N GLN A 87 -3.36 5.01 5.25
CA GLN A 87 -4.28 6.09 5.57
C GLN A 87 -3.95 7.36 4.77
N ARG A 88 -2.67 7.75 4.69
CA ARG A 88 -2.25 8.91 3.90
C ARG A 88 -2.50 8.74 2.40
N LEU A 89 -2.25 7.55 1.85
CA LEU A 89 -2.59 7.23 0.47
C LEU A 89 -4.07 7.48 0.18
N ARG A 90 -4.94 7.02 1.08
CA ARG A 90 -6.39 7.24 0.99
C ARG A 90 -6.74 8.73 1.03
N GLU A 91 -6.18 9.48 1.98
CA GLU A 91 -6.42 10.92 2.09
C GLU A 91 -6.04 11.66 0.80
N VAL A 92 -4.85 11.35 0.26
CA VAL A 92 -4.39 11.93 -1.02
C VAL A 92 -5.34 11.57 -2.16
N ALA A 93 -5.83 10.34 -2.21
CA ALA A 93 -6.79 9.91 -3.22
C ALA A 93 -8.12 10.69 -3.10
N VAL A 94 -8.65 10.84 -1.88
CA VAL A 94 -9.88 11.61 -1.61
C VAL A 94 -9.68 13.08 -1.97
N GLU A 95 -8.56 13.69 -1.56
CA GLU A 95 -8.21 15.08 -1.90
C GLU A 95 -8.17 15.30 -3.42
N GLN A 96 -7.63 14.33 -4.17
CA GLN A 96 -7.55 14.40 -5.64
C GLN A 96 -8.92 14.25 -6.31
N LEU A 97 -9.74 13.32 -5.84
CA LEU A 97 -11.08 13.07 -6.39
C LEU A 97 -12.04 14.22 -6.06
N ALA A 98 -11.92 14.83 -4.89
CA ALA A 98 -12.74 15.98 -4.47
C ALA A 98 -12.47 17.27 -5.25
N GLN A 99 -11.42 17.34 -6.06
CA GLN A 99 -11.16 18.50 -6.93
C GLN A 99 -12.09 18.58 -8.14
N THR A 100 -12.94 17.58 -8.38
CA THR A 100 -13.93 17.49 -9.45
C THR A 100 -15.31 17.15 -8.87
N PRO A 101 -15.90 18.01 -8.02
CA PRO A 101 -17.09 17.65 -7.21
C PRO A 101 -18.35 17.40 -8.05
N ASP A 102 -18.42 18.00 -9.24
CA ASP A 102 -19.60 17.90 -10.13
C ASP A 102 -19.50 16.73 -11.12
N GLU A 103 -18.44 15.94 -11.07
CA GLU A 103 -18.23 14.80 -11.95
C GLU A 103 -18.70 13.50 -11.29
N GLU A 104 -19.18 12.59 -12.12
CA GLU A 104 -19.59 11.25 -11.68
C GLU A 104 -18.39 10.49 -11.12
N LEU A 105 -18.53 9.99 -9.89
CA LEU A 105 -17.54 9.16 -9.22
C LEU A 105 -17.89 7.68 -9.38
N TRP A 106 -16.99 6.95 -10.01
CA TRP A 106 -17.07 5.49 -10.13
C TRP A 106 -16.19 4.84 -9.07
N LEU A 107 -16.77 3.86 -8.36
CA LEU A 107 -16.04 3.02 -7.42
C LEU A 107 -15.86 1.64 -8.04
N ILE A 108 -14.62 1.22 -8.23
CA ILE A 108 -14.28 -0.10 -8.74
C ILE A 108 -13.63 -0.90 -7.61
N ALA A 109 -14.30 -1.97 -7.18
CA ALA A 109 -13.74 -2.95 -6.27
C ALA A 109 -13.18 -4.11 -7.09
N ASP A 110 -11.91 -4.44 -6.87
CA ASP A 110 -11.22 -5.54 -7.53
C ASP A 110 -10.44 -6.38 -6.52
N SER A 111 -10.50 -7.70 -6.68
CA SER A 111 -9.69 -8.63 -5.91
C SER A 111 -8.71 -9.35 -6.83
N SER A 112 -7.46 -9.41 -6.42
CA SER A 112 -6.38 -10.02 -7.20
C SER A 112 -5.54 -10.97 -6.35
N ASP A 113 -5.09 -12.06 -6.94
CA ASP A 113 -4.25 -13.03 -6.27
C ASP A 113 -2.77 -12.61 -6.30
N LEU A 114 -2.17 -12.48 -5.11
CA LEU A 114 -0.74 -12.23 -4.94
C LEU A 114 -0.02 -13.57 -4.72
N ARG A 115 0.49 -14.14 -5.79
CA ARG A 115 1.15 -15.44 -5.79
C ARG A 115 2.54 -15.39 -5.16
N LYS A 116 2.84 -16.37 -4.34
CA LYS A 116 4.13 -16.55 -3.65
C LYS A 116 4.62 -18.00 -3.76
N PRO A 117 4.82 -18.55 -4.99
CA PRO A 117 5.05 -19.96 -5.22
C PRO A 117 6.29 -20.53 -4.51
N TYR A 118 7.22 -19.68 -4.10
CA TYR A 118 8.45 -20.07 -3.40
C TYR A 118 8.47 -19.66 -1.92
N ALA A 119 7.33 -19.21 -1.37
CA ALA A 119 7.27 -18.82 0.03
C ALA A 119 6.92 -20.02 0.90
N GLU A 120 7.80 -20.38 1.85
CA GLU A 120 7.60 -21.49 2.76
C GLU A 120 7.25 -21.06 4.19
N VAL A 121 7.62 -19.84 4.57
CA VAL A 121 7.60 -19.37 5.97
C VAL A 121 6.91 -18.00 6.15
N MET A 122 6.03 -17.63 5.25
CA MET A 122 5.25 -16.38 5.45
C MET A 122 4.01 -16.69 6.31
N PRO A 123 3.66 -15.78 7.27
CA PRO A 123 2.47 -15.97 8.10
C PRO A 123 1.19 -16.05 7.27
N TYR A 124 0.30 -16.95 7.63
CA TYR A 124 -1.05 -17.05 7.07
C TYR A 124 -1.10 -17.18 5.54
N LEU A 125 -0.14 -17.87 4.92
CA LEU A 125 -0.23 -18.21 3.50
C LEU A 125 -1.50 -19.03 3.25
N MET A 126 -2.27 -18.62 2.25
CA MET A 126 -3.41 -19.36 1.73
C MET A 126 -3.10 -19.90 0.34
N GLU A 127 -3.97 -20.74 -0.18
CA GLU A 127 -3.91 -21.18 -1.56
C GLU A 127 -4.63 -20.16 -2.47
N VAL A 128 -3.96 -19.75 -3.53
CA VAL A 128 -4.48 -18.88 -4.59
C VAL A 128 -4.23 -19.53 -5.95
N ARG A 129 -4.94 -19.09 -6.98
CA ARG A 129 -4.75 -19.63 -8.33
C ARG A 129 -3.64 -18.89 -9.06
N ASP A 130 -2.81 -19.62 -9.77
CA ASP A 130 -1.88 -19.04 -10.72
C ASP A 130 -2.52 -18.86 -12.13
N LEU A 131 -1.73 -18.49 -13.12
CA LEU A 131 -2.21 -18.28 -14.49
C LEU A 131 -2.61 -19.59 -15.20
N ASP A 132 -2.10 -20.72 -14.71
CA ASP A 132 -2.39 -22.05 -15.22
C ASP A 132 -3.46 -22.76 -14.36
N GLU A 133 -4.19 -21.98 -13.54
CA GLU A 133 -5.23 -22.45 -12.61
C GLU A 133 -4.72 -23.42 -11.51
N GLN A 134 -3.41 -23.53 -11.34
CA GLN A 134 -2.82 -24.33 -10.27
C GLN A 134 -2.92 -23.60 -8.93
N LEU A 135 -3.13 -24.37 -7.86
CA LEU A 135 -3.10 -23.84 -6.51
C LEU A 135 -1.65 -23.63 -6.06
N VAL A 136 -1.32 -22.39 -5.70
CA VAL A 136 0.00 -22.01 -5.22
C VAL A 136 -0.14 -21.17 -3.94
N PRO A 137 0.87 -21.19 -3.05
CA PRO A 137 0.87 -20.32 -1.87
C PRO A 137 0.76 -18.84 -2.24
N GLY A 138 -0.02 -18.10 -1.47
CA GLY A 138 -0.18 -16.67 -1.73
C GLY A 138 -1.13 -15.95 -0.77
N TYR A 139 -1.56 -14.80 -1.19
CA TYR A 139 -2.57 -13.96 -0.53
C TYR A 139 -3.53 -13.42 -1.56
N ARG A 140 -4.67 -12.92 -1.12
CA ARG A 140 -5.54 -12.12 -1.97
C ARG A 140 -5.43 -10.65 -1.58
N THR A 141 -5.39 -9.77 -2.56
CA THR A 141 -5.50 -8.33 -2.36
C THR A 141 -6.92 -7.88 -2.70
N LEU A 142 -7.47 -6.99 -1.90
CA LEU A 142 -8.70 -6.29 -2.19
C LEU A 142 -8.41 -4.82 -2.37
N ASN A 143 -8.76 -4.27 -3.52
CA ASN A 143 -8.52 -2.88 -3.88
C ASN A 143 -9.84 -2.19 -4.20
N VAL A 144 -10.01 -0.95 -3.75
CA VAL A 144 -11.09 -0.08 -4.21
C VAL A 144 -10.47 1.17 -4.83
N LEU A 145 -10.79 1.41 -6.08
CA LEU A 145 -10.36 2.56 -6.85
C LEU A 145 -11.53 3.52 -7.05
N GLY A 146 -11.31 4.79 -6.76
CA GLY A 146 -12.19 5.88 -7.19
C GLY A 146 -11.73 6.43 -8.54
N LEU A 147 -12.66 6.65 -9.45
CA LEU A 147 -12.42 7.22 -10.77
C LEU A 147 -13.38 8.34 -11.07
N THR A 148 -12.85 9.43 -11.58
CA THR A 148 -13.58 10.52 -12.25
C THR A 148 -12.95 10.76 -13.62
N PRO A 149 -13.60 11.49 -14.54
CA PRO A 149 -12.96 11.91 -15.79
C PRO A 149 -11.61 12.62 -15.51
N GLY A 150 -10.51 11.98 -15.89
CA GLY A 150 -9.16 12.52 -15.72
C GLY A 150 -8.49 12.29 -14.38
N ARG A 151 -9.16 11.70 -13.38
CA ARG A 151 -8.56 11.41 -12.06
C ARG A 151 -8.85 10.00 -11.59
N ARG A 152 -7.92 9.45 -10.83
CA ARG A 152 -8.04 8.14 -10.19
C ARG A 152 -7.29 8.12 -8.86
N GLY A 153 -7.83 7.42 -7.87
CA GLY A 153 -7.20 7.28 -6.56
C GLY A 153 -7.48 5.92 -5.94
N LEU A 154 -6.51 5.38 -5.22
CA LEU A 154 -6.66 4.17 -4.44
C LEU A 154 -7.30 4.52 -3.09
N LEU A 155 -8.56 4.17 -2.92
CA LEU A 155 -9.35 4.48 -1.71
C LEU A 155 -9.21 3.42 -0.63
N TYR A 156 -8.97 2.17 -1.04
CA TYR A 156 -8.80 1.06 -0.12
C TYR A 156 -7.83 0.03 -0.69
N HIS A 157 -6.99 -0.51 0.17
CA HIS A 157 -6.11 -1.63 -0.14
C HIS A 157 -5.97 -2.50 1.10
N ARG A 158 -6.21 -3.80 0.96
CA ARG A 158 -6.00 -4.78 2.03
C ARG A 158 -5.45 -6.08 1.45
N LEU A 159 -4.49 -6.64 2.17
CA LEU A 159 -4.03 -8.00 1.97
C LEU A 159 -4.88 -8.91 2.85
N ILE A 160 -5.56 -9.91 2.27
CA ILE A 160 -6.42 -10.84 2.98
C ILE A 160 -5.93 -12.28 2.83
N SER A 161 -6.17 -13.06 3.87
CA SER A 161 -5.93 -14.50 3.86
C SER A 161 -7.02 -15.21 4.65
N SER A 162 -7.53 -16.29 4.08
CA SER A 162 -8.49 -17.18 4.77
C SER A 162 -7.85 -17.93 5.96
N GLN A 163 -6.52 -17.90 6.09
CA GLN A 163 -5.78 -18.49 7.20
C GLN A 163 -5.52 -17.48 8.34
N ALA A 164 -5.83 -16.19 8.13
CA ALA A 164 -5.66 -15.18 9.18
C ALA A 164 -6.72 -15.34 10.28
N PRO A 165 -6.38 -15.16 11.57
CA PRO A 165 -7.30 -15.39 12.67
C PRO A 165 -8.47 -14.40 12.71
N ASP A 166 -8.31 -13.22 12.12
CA ASP A 166 -9.33 -12.18 12.01
C ASP A 166 -10.20 -12.30 10.74
N PHE A 167 -9.88 -13.22 9.85
CA PHE A 167 -10.66 -13.46 8.64
C PHE A 167 -12.00 -14.13 8.97
N VAL A 168 -13.09 -13.54 8.48
CA VAL A 168 -14.43 -14.11 8.65
C VAL A 168 -14.97 -14.67 7.34
N SER A 169 -14.97 -13.86 6.29
CA SER A 169 -15.37 -14.27 4.95
C SER A 169 -15.05 -13.17 3.94
N GLU A 170 -14.83 -13.55 2.68
CA GLU A 170 -14.57 -12.60 1.60
C GLU A 170 -15.71 -11.58 1.40
N PRO A 171 -17.01 -11.96 1.43
CA PRO A 171 -18.09 -10.97 1.35
C PRO A 171 -18.08 -9.94 2.51
N LYS A 172 -17.61 -10.33 3.70
CA LYS A 172 -17.47 -9.39 4.82
C LYS A 172 -16.32 -8.41 4.58
N GLU A 173 -15.19 -8.88 4.07
CA GLU A 173 -14.07 -8.03 3.69
C GLU A 173 -14.46 -7.02 2.59
N VAL A 174 -15.19 -7.48 1.57
CA VAL A 174 -15.71 -6.60 0.50
C VAL A 174 -16.67 -5.56 1.06
N ARG A 175 -17.58 -5.93 1.96
CA ARG A 175 -18.48 -4.96 2.60
C ARG A 175 -17.72 -3.94 3.45
N ALA A 176 -16.74 -4.38 4.23
CA ALA A 176 -15.89 -3.48 5.01
C ALA A 176 -15.16 -2.48 4.10
N SER A 177 -14.67 -2.93 2.92
CA SER A 177 -14.01 -2.04 1.97
C SER A 177 -14.94 -0.96 1.40
N ALA A 178 -16.23 -1.28 1.17
CA ALA A 178 -17.22 -0.33 0.69
C ALA A 178 -17.47 0.79 1.70
N HIS A 179 -17.59 0.47 3.00
CA HIS A 179 -17.73 1.47 4.06
C HIS A 179 -16.47 2.34 4.22
N HIS A 180 -15.29 1.81 4.01
CA HIS A 180 -14.04 2.58 4.02
C HIS A 180 -13.86 3.43 2.75
N GLY A 181 -14.55 3.11 1.66
CA GLY A 181 -14.52 3.87 0.41
C GLY A 181 -15.36 5.15 0.42
N GLU A 182 -16.29 5.29 1.36
CA GLU A 182 -17.11 6.50 1.45
C GLU A 182 -16.34 7.67 2.07
N PRO A 183 -16.28 8.84 1.41
CA PRO A 183 -15.66 10.03 1.98
C PRO A 183 -16.52 10.50 3.16
N GLY A 184 -16.09 10.23 4.39
CA GLY A 184 -16.77 10.65 5.62
C GLY A 184 -16.93 9.59 6.72
N ALA A 185 -16.66 8.31 6.44
CA ALA A 185 -16.89 7.22 7.41
C ALA A 185 -15.81 7.06 8.51
N GLY A 186 -14.83 7.94 8.57
CA GLY A 186 -13.66 7.84 9.46
C GLY A 186 -13.78 8.49 10.83
N ALA A 187 -14.97 8.94 11.28
CA ALA A 187 -15.10 9.72 12.53
C ALA A 187 -16.07 9.18 13.60
N ALA A 188 -16.62 7.96 13.47
CA ALA A 188 -17.70 7.51 14.34
C ALA A 188 -17.47 6.22 15.16
N GLU A 189 -16.27 5.65 15.18
CA GLU A 189 -15.97 4.48 16.04
C GLU A 189 -14.94 4.82 17.13
N GLY A 190 -15.35 5.67 18.04
CA GLY A 190 -14.54 5.99 19.21
C GLY A 190 -15.34 6.66 20.31
N SER A 191 -16.32 5.98 20.90
CA SER A 191 -16.80 6.26 22.27
C SER A 191 -18.13 5.53 22.56
N GLN A 192 -18.06 4.31 23.03
CA GLN A 192 -19.07 3.71 23.90
C GLN A 192 -18.49 2.49 24.61
N ASP A 193 -17.57 2.74 25.54
CA ASP A 193 -17.35 1.88 26.69
C ASP A 193 -17.16 2.79 27.90
N GLY A 194 -18.23 3.02 28.60
CA GLY A 194 -18.26 3.79 29.82
C GLY A 194 -19.53 3.52 30.59
N ASP A 195 -19.39 2.84 31.74
CA ASP A 195 -20.28 2.77 32.86
C ASP A 195 -21.55 1.88 32.78
N LEU A 196 -21.36 0.66 33.28
CA LEU A 196 -22.33 -0.02 34.10
C LEU A 196 -21.60 -0.67 35.28
N ALA A 197 -21.30 0.16 36.29
CA ALA A 197 -20.96 -0.31 37.63
C ALA A 197 -22.04 0.18 38.60
N ALA A 198 -22.44 -0.70 39.51
CA ALA A 198 -23.13 -0.51 40.76
C ALA A 198 -24.66 -0.49 40.75
N GLY A 199 -25.22 -1.52 41.34
CA GLY A 199 -26.53 -1.72 41.86
C GLY A 199 -26.63 -3.11 42.45
#